data_f43fcacb0da4cac8cb79315f61c95d6d
#
_entry.id   f43fcacb0da4cac8cb79315f61c95d6d
#
_cell.length_a   1.000
_cell.length_b   1.000
_cell.length_c   1.000
_cell.angle_alpha   90.00
_cell.angle_beta   90.00
_cell.angle_gamma   90.00
#
_symmetry.space_group_name_H-M   'P 1'
#
loop_
_entity.id
_entity.type
_entity.pdbx_description
1 polymer ?
#
loop_
_entity_poly.entity_id
_entity_poly.type
_entity_poly.pdbx_seq_one_letter_code
_entity_poly.pdbx_strand_id
1 'polypeptide(L)'
;MNNWERMKAGRLYNADSKDLEQYHKFGMETCDKFNCTPLWRKKRKQRLLEKLIPSAKDGGAAIFAPFYCEYGVNIHFGKGCFVNYKCTFLDCAPITLEDGVWVGANVTIATPCHPFLSDERLPQQYPDGFHDLEYAKPIHIGSGSWICSSATICGGVTIGKNCIVAAGAVVTRDVPDNCIVAGVPAKVLRKLDEQDRMQVWDTYMKNEVPMSERERGRK
;
A
#
# COMPACT_ATOMS: atom_id res chain seq x y z
N MET A 1 -22.25 -16.86 4.33
CA MET A 1 -21.04 -16.04 4.03
C MET A 1 -19.90 -16.63 4.87
N ASN A 2 -18.85 -17.13 4.25
CA ASN A 2 -17.67 -17.63 4.93
C ASN A 2 -16.75 -16.49 5.42
N ASN A 3 -15.67 -16.77 6.17
CA ASN A 3 -14.79 -15.73 6.71
C ASN A 3 -14.03 -14.96 5.62
N TRP A 4 -13.66 -15.61 4.52
CA TRP A 4 -13.06 -14.95 3.36
C TRP A 4 -13.97 -13.86 2.77
N GLU A 5 -15.24 -14.18 2.60
CA GLU A 5 -16.23 -13.21 2.10
C GLU A 5 -16.53 -12.10 3.11
N ARG A 6 -16.58 -12.45 4.41
CA ARG A 6 -16.77 -11.47 5.51
C ARG A 6 -15.62 -10.47 5.54
N MET A 7 -14.37 -10.96 5.52
CA MET A 7 -13.15 -10.17 5.53
C MET A 7 -13.16 -9.16 4.37
N LYS A 8 -13.37 -9.63 3.15
CA LYS A 8 -13.40 -8.76 1.95
C LYS A 8 -14.53 -7.75 1.97
N ALA A 9 -15.64 -8.06 2.64
CA ALA A 9 -16.79 -7.17 2.78
C ALA A 9 -16.65 -6.21 3.98
N GLY A 10 -15.50 -6.17 4.67
CA GLY A 10 -15.26 -5.31 5.84
C GLY A 10 -16.09 -5.68 7.06
N ARG A 11 -16.55 -6.93 7.15
CA ARG A 11 -17.32 -7.44 8.29
C ARG A 11 -16.39 -8.12 9.28
N LEU A 12 -16.87 -8.31 10.50
CA LEU A 12 -16.15 -9.13 11.50
C LEU A 12 -15.97 -10.56 10.97
N TYR A 13 -14.75 -11.08 11.08
CA TYR A 13 -14.35 -12.41 10.67
C TYR A 13 -13.34 -13.03 11.64
N ASN A 14 -13.28 -14.35 11.65
CA ASN A 14 -12.27 -15.11 12.37
C ASN A 14 -11.06 -15.33 11.46
N ALA A 15 -9.91 -14.71 11.78
CA ALA A 15 -8.69 -14.79 10.99
C ALA A 15 -8.07 -16.20 10.96
N ASP A 16 -8.26 -16.98 12.03
CA ASP A 16 -7.74 -18.35 12.18
C ASP A 16 -8.65 -19.40 11.54
N SER A 17 -9.67 -18.98 10.81
CA SER A 17 -10.60 -19.92 10.18
C SER A 17 -9.96 -20.71 9.04
N LYS A 18 -10.34 -21.97 8.90
CA LYS A 18 -9.82 -22.89 7.87
C LYS A 18 -10.01 -22.40 6.43
N ASP A 19 -11.03 -21.60 6.17
CA ASP A 19 -11.28 -21.03 4.85
C ASP A 19 -10.32 -19.86 4.51
N LEU A 20 -9.70 -19.24 5.50
CA LEU A 20 -8.64 -18.24 5.32
C LEU A 20 -7.23 -18.85 5.27
N GLU A 21 -6.98 -19.89 6.05
CA GLU A 21 -5.67 -20.51 6.22
C GLU A 21 -4.98 -20.82 4.87
N GLN A 22 -5.71 -21.40 3.93
CA GLN A 22 -5.15 -21.78 2.62
C GLN A 22 -4.70 -20.57 1.78
N TYR A 23 -5.45 -19.45 1.85
CA TYR A 23 -5.10 -18.21 1.13
C TYR A 23 -3.93 -17.51 1.79
N HIS A 24 -3.92 -17.45 3.12
CA HIS A 24 -2.82 -16.86 3.89
C HIS A 24 -1.51 -17.62 3.66
N LYS A 25 -1.54 -18.95 3.79
CA LYS A 25 -0.40 -19.82 3.48
C LYS A 25 0.11 -19.62 2.06
N PHE A 26 -0.79 -19.55 1.08
CA PHE A 26 -0.43 -19.30 -0.31
C PHE A 26 0.27 -17.95 -0.49
N GLY A 27 -0.28 -16.88 0.11
CA GLY A 27 0.28 -15.53 0.09
C GLY A 27 1.70 -15.52 0.66
N MET A 28 1.87 -15.98 1.89
CA MET A 28 3.16 -16.01 2.59
C MET A 28 4.21 -16.84 1.86
N GLU A 29 3.90 -18.10 1.47
CA GLU A 29 4.87 -18.95 0.77
C GLU A 29 5.28 -18.38 -0.59
N THR A 30 4.34 -17.75 -1.32
CA THR A 30 4.65 -17.16 -2.62
C THR A 30 5.49 -15.90 -2.46
N CYS A 31 5.20 -15.10 -1.43
CA CYS A 31 5.97 -13.93 -1.04
C CYS A 31 7.42 -14.29 -0.68
N ASP A 32 7.63 -15.33 0.14
CA ASP A 32 8.95 -15.83 0.49
C ASP A 32 9.73 -16.29 -0.75
N LYS A 33 9.07 -17.07 -1.64
CA LYS A 33 9.68 -17.51 -2.90
C LYS A 33 10.07 -16.33 -3.79
N PHE A 34 9.24 -15.28 -3.85
CA PHE A 34 9.54 -14.04 -4.58
C PHE A 34 10.75 -13.33 -3.96
N ASN A 35 10.78 -13.15 -2.65
CA ASN A 35 11.85 -12.46 -1.93
C ASN A 35 13.18 -13.19 -2.06
N CYS A 36 13.20 -14.52 -1.95
CA CYS A 36 14.40 -15.35 -2.06
C CYS A 36 14.85 -15.58 -3.52
N THR A 37 14.07 -15.16 -4.53
CA THR A 37 14.46 -15.34 -5.93
C THR A 37 15.49 -14.28 -6.33
N PRO A 38 16.72 -14.68 -6.78
CA PRO A 38 17.75 -13.75 -7.21
C PRO A 38 17.32 -12.84 -8.35
N LEU A 39 17.84 -11.59 -8.37
CA LEU A 39 17.48 -10.57 -9.35
C LEU A 39 17.72 -10.98 -10.81
N TRP A 40 18.78 -11.78 -11.09
CA TRP A 40 19.05 -12.24 -12.47
C TRP A 40 18.02 -13.24 -13.01
N ARG A 41 17.22 -13.86 -12.13
CA ARG A 41 16.12 -14.75 -12.54
C ARG A 41 14.82 -13.98 -12.82
N LYS A 42 14.92 -12.90 -13.59
CA LYS A 42 13.83 -11.94 -13.86
C LYS A 42 12.50 -12.61 -14.23
N LYS A 43 12.51 -13.56 -15.19
CA LYS A 43 11.29 -14.27 -15.63
C LYS A 43 10.62 -15.07 -14.50
N ARG A 44 11.41 -15.71 -13.62
CA ARG A 44 10.87 -16.46 -12.47
C ARG A 44 10.28 -15.49 -11.45
N LYS A 45 10.98 -14.41 -11.17
CA LYS A 45 10.53 -13.38 -10.22
C LYS A 45 9.22 -12.76 -10.68
N GLN A 46 9.12 -12.42 -11.96
CA GLN A 46 7.90 -11.87 -12.56
C GLN A 46 6.72 -12.86 -12.46
N ARG A 47 6.91 -14.15 -12.79
CA ARG A 47 5.86 -15.17 -12.64
C ARG A 47 5.38 -15.33 -11.18
N LEU A 48 6.28 -15.25 -10.21
CA LEU A 48 5.91 -15.32 -8.80
C LEU A 48 5.10 -14.10 -8.37
N LEU A 49 5.50 -12.92 -8.84
CA LEU A 49 4.76 -11.68 -8.58
C LEU A 49 3.35 -11.72 -9.17
N GLU A 50 3.22 -12.11 -10.45
CA GLU A 50 1.91 -12.23 -11.13
C GLU A 50 1.02 -13.31 -10.51
N LYS A 51 1.62 -14.37 -9.93
CA LYS A 51 0.89 -15.38 -9.19
C LYS A 51 0.39 -14.85 -7.84
N LEU A 52 1.21 -14.06 -7.15
CA LEU A 52 0.88 -13.46 -5.85
C LEU A 52 -0.13 -12.33 -6.00
N ILE A 53 0.12 -11.43 -6.95
CA ILE A 53 -0.68 -10.23 -7.21
C ILE A 53 -1.07 -10.22 -8.70
N PRO A 54 -2.23 -10.79 -9.06
CA PRO A 54 -2.62 -10.92 -10.48
C PRO A 54 -2.68 -9.60 -11.25
N SER A 55 -3.00 -8.48 -10.60
CA SER A 55 -3.02 -7.15 -11.22
C SER A 55 -1.63 -6.58 -11.54
N ALA A 56 -0.55 -7.17 -11.03
CA ALA A 56 0.82 -6.78 -11.40
C ALA A 56 1.26 -7.27 -12.79
N LYS A 57 0.40 -8.05 -13.46
CA LYS A 57 0.60 -8.52 -14.83
C LYS A 57 0.51 -7.37 -15.85
N ASP A 58 1.09 -7.58 -17.03
CA ASP A 58 0.97 -6.69 -18.19
C ASP A 58 1.36 -5.22 -17.93
N GLY A 59 2.39 -5.02 -17.11
CA GLY A 59 2.92 -3.68 -16.79
C GLY A 59 2.17 -2.95 -15.67
N GLY A 60 1.33 -3.66 -14.89
CA GLY A 60 0.63 -3.08 -13.77
C GLY A 60 1.56 -2.55 -12.69
N ALA A 61 2.54 -3.35 -12.23
CA ALA A 61 3.47 -2.88 -11.21
C ALA A 61 4.87 -3.48 -11.31
N ALA A 62 5.88 -2.66 -10.99
CA ALA A 62 7.25 -3.09 -10.71
C ALA A 62 7.46 -3.08 -9.18
N ILE A 63 7.74 -4.25 -8.59
CA ILE A 63 7.92 -4.40 -7.14
C ILE A 63 9.33 -4.89 -6.85
N PHE A 64 10.05 -4.18 -5.97
CA PHE A 64 11.36 -4.57 -5.50
C PHE A 64 11.28 -5.38 -4.20
N ALA A 65 12.01 -6.50 -4.18
CA ALA A 65 12.13 -7.34 -3.00
C ALA A 65 13.17 -6.77 -2.00
N PRO A 66 13.01 -7.01 -0.68
CA PRO A 66 11.89 -7.76 -0.13
C PRO A 66 10.57 -6.97 -0.14
N PHE A 67 9.47 -7.68 -0.33
CA PHE A 67 8.09 -7.19 -0.25
C PHE A 67 7.28 -8.18 0.58
N TYR A 68 6.34 -7.72 1.37
CA TYR A 68 5.49 -8.54 2.22
C TYR A 68 4.02 -8.20 2.06
N CYS A 69 3.17 -9.22 2.07
CA CYS A 69 1.71 -9.07 2.06
C CYS A 69 1.06 -10.24 2.80
N GLU A 70 -0.22 -10.10 3.17
CA GLU A 70 -0.99 -11.17 3.80
C GLU A 70 -1.44 -12.21 2.76
N TYR A 71 -2.16 -11.76 1.75
CA TYR A 71 -2.78 -12.62 0.74
C TYR A 71 -2.26 -12.34 -0.66
N GLY A 72 -1.94 -11.09 -0.98
CA GLY A 72 -1.50 -10.60 -2.28
C GLY A 72 -2.65 -10.41 -3.28
N VAL A 73 -3.64 -11.28 -3.25
CA VAL A 73 -4.76 -11.28 -4.21
C VAL A 73 -5.74 -10.12 -4.03
N ASN A 74 -5.73 -9.47 -2.87
CA ASN A 74 -6.54 -8.28 -2.62
C ASN A 74 -5.80 -6.97 -2.94
N ILE A 75 -4.59 -7.04 -3.50
CA ILE A 75 -3.84 -5.87 -3.96
C ILE A 75 -4.13 -5.65 -5.44
N HIS A 76 -4.58 -4.45 -5.78
CA HIS A 76 -4.98 -4.06 -7.13
C HIS A 76 -4.13 -2.90 -7.61
N PHE A 77 -3.34 -3.12 -8.65
CA PHE A 77 -2.54 -2.10 -9.30
C PHE A 77 -3.15 -1.68 -10.63
N GLY A 78 -3.16 -0.38 -10.87
CA GLY A 78 -3.26 0.21 -12.19
C GLY A 78 -1.96 0.07 -12.96
N LYS A 79 -1.83 0.78 -14.08
CA LYS A 79 -0.65 0.70 -14.96
C LYS A 79 0.50 1.56 -14.44
N GLY A 80 1.74 1.08 -14.63
CA GLY A 80 2.94 1.87 -14.35
C GLY A 80 3.20 2.16 -12.88
N CYS A 81 2.63 1.36 -11.97
CA CYS A 81 2.92 1.48 -10.55
C CYS A 81 4.34 1.02 -10.21
N PHE A 82 4.91 1.61 -9.17
CA PHE A 82 6.23 1.24 -8.66
C PHE A 82 6.19 1.08 -7.14
N VAL A 83 6.75 -0.03 -6.63
CA VAL A 83 6.87 -0.30 -5.19
C VAL A 83 8.32 -0.61 -4.86
N ASN A 84 8.92 0.20 -4.01
CA ASN A 84 10.32 0.10 -3.61
C ASN A 84 10.52 -0.98 -2.53
N TYR A 85 11.77 -1.13 -2.05
CA TYR A 85 12.19 -2.18 -1.11
C TYR A 85 11.49 -2.12 0.24
N LYS A 86 11.32 -3.29 0.88
CA LYS A 86 10.84 -3.47 2.27
C LYS A 86 9.44 -2.92 2.53
N CYS A 87 8.58 -2.88 1.51
CA CYS A 87 7.19 -2.50 1.70
C CYS A 87 6.36 -3.67 2.25
N THR A 88 5.39 -3.35 3.09
CA THR A 88 4.45 -4.31 3.70
C THR A 88 3.02 -3.87 3.43
N PHE A 89 2.26 -4.71 2.71
CA PHE A 89 0.85 -4.46 2.39
C PHE A 89 0.00 -5.53 3.05
N LEU A 90 -0.67 -5.18 4.16
CA LEU A 90 -1.57 -6.10 4.85
C LEU A 90 -2.94 -6.01 4.20
N ASP A 91 -3.18 -6.89 3.24
CA ASP A 91 -4.31 -6.84 2.31
C ASP A 91 -5.50 -7.71 2.74
N CYS A 92 -5.91 -7.61 4.00
CA CYS A 92 -7.15 -8.24 4.50
C CYS A 92 -8.40 -7.64 3.86
N ALA A 93 -8.38 -6.35 3.48
CA ALA A 93 -9.35 -5.73 2.60
C ALA A 93 -8.66 -5.24 1.32
N PRO A 94 -9.39 -4.87 0.26
CA PRO A 94 -8.79 -4.36 -0.97
C PRO A 94 -7.86 -3.17 -0.75
N ILE A 95 -6.64 -3.26 -1.31
CA ILE A 95 -5.69 -2.16 -1.46
C ILE A 95 -5.62 -1.83 -2.94
N THR A 96 -6.13 -0.67 -3.33
CA THR A 96 -6.15 -0.21 -4.72
C THR A 96 -5.18 0.93 -4.91
N LEU A 97 -4.22 0.76 -5.84
CA LEU A 97 -3.33 1.80 -6.33
C LEU A 97 -3.66 2.06 -7.79
N GLU A 98 -4.13 3.25 -8.12
CA GLU A 98 -4.43 3.64 -9.50
C GLU A 98 -3.15 3.82 -10.34
N ASP A 99 -3.29 4.20 -11.62
CA ASP A 99 -2.20 4.34 -12.57
C ASP A 99 -1.10 5.28 -12.08
N GLY A 100 0.16 4.88 -12.26
CA GLY A 100 1.33 5.72 -11.97
C GLY A 100 1.58 6.00 -10.49
N VAL A 101 0.99 5.25 -9.57
CA VAL A 101 1.29 5.40 -8.14
C VAL A 101 2.68 4.88 -7.83
N TRP A 102 3.49 5.71 -7.18
CA TRP A 102 4.83 5.36 -6.73
C TRP A 102 4.91 5.24 -5.22
N VAL A 103 5.49 4.14 -4.76
CA VAL A 103 5.65 3.82 -3.33
C VAL A 103 7.13 3.72 -3.00
N GLY A 104 7.58 4.57 -2.08
CA GLY A 104 8.94 4.60 -1.56
C GLY A 104 9.28 3.38 -0.70
N ALA A 105 10.53 3.28 -0.28
CA ALA A 105 10.98 2.15 0.53
C ALA A 105 10.36 2.15 1.94
N ASN A 106 10.18 0.96 2.52
CA ASN A 106 9.72 0.77 3.89
C ASN A 106 8.32 1.39 4.18
N VAL A 107 7.45 1.41 3.17
CA VAL A 107 6.06 1.87 3.34
C VAL A 107 5.19 0.74 3.85
N THR A 108 4.32 1.06 4.80
CA THR A 108 3.29 0.15 5.31
C THR A 108 1.91 0.62 4.86
N ILE A 109 1.14 -0.28 4.22
CA ILE A 109 -0.28 -0.09 3.90
C ILE A 109 -1.05 -1.17 4.62
N ALA A 110 -1.85 -0.80 5.64
CA ALA A 110 -2.46 -1.76 6.55
C ALA A 110 -3.97 -1.59 6.58
N THR A 111 -4.69 -2.58 6.06
CA THR A 111 -6.15 -2.62 6.06
C THR A 111 -6.75 -3.26 7.33
N PRO A 112 -6.07 -4.19 8.06
CA PRO A 112 -6.64 -4.82 9.24
C PRO A 112 -6.96 -3.80 10.34
N CYS A 113 -8.04 -4.07 11.04
CA CYS A 113 -8.51 -3.31 12.19
C CYS A 113 -9.02 -4.29 13.26
N HIS A 114 -8.87 -3.90 14.50
CA HIS A 114 -9.38 -4.67 15.64
C HIS A 114 -10.37 -3.85 16.48
N PRO A 115 -11.26 -4.46 17.24
CA PRO A 115 -12.05 -3.79 18.27
C PRO A 115 -11.16 -3.01 19.24
N PHE A 116 -11.59 -1.83 19.65
CA PHE A 116 -10.78 -0.96 20.53
C PHE A 116 -10.73 -1.49 21.97
N LEU A 117 -11.83 -2.02 22.47
CA LEU A 117 -11.90 -2.57 23.81
C LEU A 117 -11.21 -3.94 23.85
N SER A 118 -10.43 -4.19 24.91
CA SER A 118 -9.64 -5.41 25.03
C SER A 118 -10.49 -6.66 25.17
N ASP A 119 -11.64 -6.57 25.85
CA ASP A 119 -12.60 -7.63 26.02
C ASP A 119 -13.36 -8.02 24.74
N GLU A 120 -13.39 -7.12 23.76
CA GLU A 120 -13.91 -7.41 22.41
C GLU A 120 -12.80 -7.89 21.45
N ARG A 121 -11.55 -7.47 21.65
CA ARG A 121 -10.41 -7.78 20.77
C ARG A 121 -9.74 -9.10 21.07
N LEU A 122 -9.67 -9.46 22.36
CA LEU A 122 -8.99 -10.68 22.78
C LEU A 122 -9.83 -11.93 22.45
N PRO A 123 -9.17 -13.08 22.21
CA PRO A 123 -9.88 -14.33 21.98
C PRO A 123 -10.86 -14.65 23.12
N GLN A 124 -12.06 -15.07 22.77
CA GLN A 124 -13.11 -15.44 23.68
C GLN A 124 -13.93 -16.62 23.13
N GLN A 125 -14.79 -17.19 23.97
CA GLN A 125 -15.63 -18.31 23.58
C GLN A 125 -16.83 -17.83 22.78
N TYR A 126 -16.89 -18.22 21.49
CA TYR A 126 -18.05 -18.08 20.61
C TYR A 126 -18.73 -19.43 20.38
N PRO A 127 -19.94 -19.49 19.79
CA PRO A 127 -20.62 -20.75 19.51
C PRO A 127 -19.84 -21.70 18.57
N ASP A 128 -18.97 -21.17 17.74
CA ASP A 128 -18.13 -21.88 16.77
C ASP A 128 -16.68 -22.14 17.23
N GLY A 129 -16.32 -21.69 18.44
CA GLY A 129 -15.01 -21.96 19.02
C GLY A 129 -14.42 -20.81 19.84
N PHE A 130 -13.18 -21.02 20.30
CA PHE A 130 -12.40 -20.00 21.01
C PHE A 130 -11.49 -19.29 20.03
N HIS A 131 -11.77 -18.03 19.74
CA HIS A 131 -11.02 -17.18 18.81
C HIS A 131 -11.31 -15.69 19.07
N ASP A 132 -10.61 -14.80 18.40
CA ASP A 132 -10.95 -13.38 18.30
C ASP A 132 -11.73 -13.08 17.00
N LEU A 133 -12.24 -11.87 16.92
CA LEU A 133 -12.86 -11.33 15.71
C LEU A 133 -12.20 -10.01 15.35
N GLU A 134 -11.82 -9.90 14.10
CA GLU A 134 -11.27 -8.68 13.54
C GLU A 134 -12.05 -8.22 12.30
N TYR A 135 -11.73 -7.05 11.78
CA TYR A 135 -12.32 -6.53 10.55
C TYR A 135 -11.26 -5.78 9.74
N ALA A 136 -11.55 -5.47 8.50
CA ALA A 136 -10.63 -4.74 7.64
C ALA A 136 -11.34 -3.62 6.88
N LYS A 137 -10.61 -2.54 6.59
CA LYS A 137 -11.12 -1.39 5.83
C LYS A 137 -10.27 -1.20 4.59
N PRO A 138 -10.88 -1.09 3.39
CA PRO A 138 -10.13 -0.91 2.16
C PRO A 138 -9.35 0.39 2.15
N ILE A 139 -8.24 0.40 1.36
CA ILE A 139 -7.42 1.59 1.13
C ILE A 139 -7.40 1.86 -0.37
N HIS A 140 -7.56 3.13 -0.74
CA HIS A 140 -7.50 3.58 -2.13
C HIS A 140 -6.47 4.69 -2.29
N ILE A 141 -5.61 4.60 -3.32
CA ILE A 141 -4.59 5.59 -3.64
C ILE A 141 -4.78 6.02 -5.09
N GLY A 142 -5.14 7.28 -5.28
CA GLY A 142 -5.43 7.90 -6.57
C GLY A 142 -4.21 8.04 -7.46
N SER A 143 -4.46 8.10 -8.76
CA SER A 143 -3.45 8.10 -9.82
C SER A 143 -2.39 9.19 -9.67
N GLY A 144 -1.14 8.85 -10.05
CA GLY A 144 0.00 9.77 -10.00
C GLY A 144 0.47 10.15 -8.61
N SER A 145 -0.07 9.54 -7.55
CA SER A 145 0.34 9.86 -6.19
C SER A 145 1.67 9.21 -5.81
N TRP A 146 2.44 9.90 -4.98
CA TRP A 146 3.73 9.47 -4.49
C TRP A 146 3.70 9.30 -2.96
N ILE A 147 3.84 8.07 -2.52
CA ILE A 147 3.95 7.71 -1.11
C ILE A 147 5.44 7.61 -0.78
N CYS A 148 5.97 8.59 -0.07
CA CYS A 148 7.39 8.63 0.26
C CYS A 148 7.78 7.55 1.28
N SER A 149 9.09 7.33 1.43
CA SER A 149 9.65 6.26 2.27
C SER A 149 9.17 6.32 3.71
N SER A 150 8.97 5.14 4.30
CA SER A 150 8.57 4.96 5.71
C SER A 150 7.21 5.56 6.09
N ALA A 151 6.38 5.93 5.12
CA ALA A 151 5.01 6.33 5.40
C ALA A 151 4.14 5.13 5.79
N THR A 152 3.12 5.38 6.61
CA THR A 152 2.10 4.39 7.00
C THR A 152 0.73 4.88 6.59
N ILE A 153 -0.02 4.04 5.84
CA ILE A 153 -1.41 4.30 5.45
C ILE A 153 -2.32 3.37 6.23
N CYS A 154 -3.20 3.95 7.03
CA CYS A 154 -4.13 3.20 7.88
C CYS A 154 -5.40 2.77 7.15
N GLY A 155 -6.03 1.71 7.63
CA GLY A 155 -7.25 1.15 7.05
C GLY A 155 -8.41 2.14 6.92
N GLY A 156 -9.06 2.11 5.77
CA GLY A 156 -10.19 2.98 5.43
C GLY A 156 -9.82 4.33 4.81
N VAL A 157 -8.54 4.59 4.57
CA VAL A 157 -8.08 5.86 3.99
C VAL A 157 -8.21 5.85 2.47
N THR A 158 -8.73 6.96 1.94
CA THR A 158 -8.65 7.31 0.52
C THR A 158 -7.65 8.45 0.33
N ILE A 159 -6.60 8.22 -0.47
CA ILE A 159 -5.69 9.26 -0.93
C ILE A 159 -6.11 9.64 -2.34
N GLY A 160 -6.36 10.93 -2.57
CA GLY A 160 -6.73 11.48 -3.86
C GLY A 160 -5.63 11.37 -4.91
N LYS A 161 -5.91 11.89 -6.10
CA LYS A 161 -4.97 11.89 -7.23
C LYS A 161 -3.85 12.91 -7.04
N ASN A 162 -2.68 12.62 -7.63
CA ASN A 162 -1.55 13.53 -7.64
C ASN A 162 -1.18 14.06 -6.24
N CYS A 163 -1.23 13.19 -5.23
CA CYS A 163 -0.87 13.53 -3.86
C CYS A 163 0.56 13.13 -3.56
N ILE A 164 1.18 13.84 -2.61
CA ILE A 164 2.47 13.46 -2.02
C ILE A 164 2.25 13.21 -0.53
N VAL A 165 2.50 11.96 -0.11
CA VAL A 165 2.58 11.60 1.29
C VAL A 165 4.04 11.66 1.70
N ALA A 166 4.41 12.62 2.53
CA ALA A 166 5.80 12.85 2.93
C ALA A 166 6.38 11.66 3.71
N ALA A 167 7.72 11.56 3.68
CA ALA A 167 8.43 10.48 4.36
C ALA A 167 8.10 10.44 5.87
N GLY A 168 7.89 9.24 6.40
CA GLY A 168 7.54 9.00 7.80
C GLY A 168 6.14 9.47 8.23
N ALA A 169 5.30 9.92 7.31
CA ALA A 169 3.93 10.33 7.64
C ALA A 169 3.04 9.15 8.00
N VAL A 170 2.11 9.34 8.94
CA VAL A 170 1.07 8.36 9.29
C VAL A 170 -0.29 8.92 8.88
N VAL A 171 -0.84 8.38 7.78
CA VAL A 171 -2.10 8.85 7.20
C VAL A 171 -3.26 8.08 7.83
N THR A 172 -4.09 8.78 8.60
CA THR A 172 -5.24 8.24 9.34
C THR A 172 -6.58 8.79 8.88
N ARG A 173 -6.58 9.68 7.87
CA ARG A 173 -7.77 10.32 7.29
C ARG A 173 -7.58 10.51 5.80
N ASP A 174 -8.68 10.67 5.08
CA ASP A 174 -8.68 10.93 3.64
C ASP A 174 -7.88 12.17 3.27
N VAL A 175 -7.22 12.10 2.11
CA VAL A 175 -6.39 13.16 1.54
C VAL A 175 -7.04 13.64 0.25
N PRO A 176 -7.40 14.92 0.13
CA PRO A 176 -7.94 15.47 -1.12
C PRO A 176 -6.90 15.46 -2.26
N ASP A 177 -7.39 15.51 -3.50
CA ASP A 177 -6.53 15.59 -4.70
C ASP A 177 -5.51 16.74 -4.64
N ASN A 178 -4.36 16.53 -5.28
CA ASN A 178 -3.29 17.52 -5.44
C ASN A 178 -2.75 18.07 -4.12
N CYS A 179 -2.68 17.26 -3.08
CA CYS A 179 -2.20 17.69 -1.76
C CYS A 179 -0.86 17.07 -1.37
N ILE A 180 -0.07 17.84 -0.63
CA ILE A 180 1.06 17.32 0.14
C ILE A 180 0.60 17.17 1.58
N VAL A 181 0.78 15.96 2.13
CA VAL A 181 0.49 15.66 3.55
C VAL A 181 1.74 15.20 4.27
N ALA A 182 1.89 15.56 5.55
CA ALA A 182 3.02 15.15 6.37
C ALA A 182 2.67 15.08 7.86
N GLY A 183 3.52 14.39 8.62
CA GLY A 183 3.45 14.32 10.09
C GLY A 183 2.72 13.08 10.62
N VAL A 184 2.64 12.98 11.96
CA VAL A 184 2.00 11.91 12.73
C VAL A 184 1.07 12.55 13.77
N PRO A 185 -0.28 12.49 13.56
CA PRO A 185 -0.96 12.07 12.34
C PRO A 185 -0.73 13.07 11.19
N ALA A 186 -0.80 12.55 9.95
CA ALA A 186 -0.59 13.37 8.75
C ALA A 186 -1.68 14.43 8.59
N LYS A 187 -1.23 15.64 8.21
CA LYS A 187 -2.11 16.78 7.90
C LYS A 187 -1.75 17.35 6.54
N VAL A 188 -2.73 17.92 5.86
CA VAL A 188 -2.49 18.67 4.63
C VAL A 188 -1.59 19.88 4.93
N LEU A 189 -0.42 19.92 4.30
CA LEU A 189 0.48 21.05 4.37
C LEU A 189 0.10 22.14 3.39
N ARG A 190 -0.20 21.71 2.14
CA ARG A 190 -0.61 22.59 1.03
C ARG A 190 -1.08 21.80 -0.16
N LYS A 191 -1.64 22.48 -1.13
CA LYS A 191 -1.87 21.93 -2.47
C LYS A 191 -0.63 22.07 -3.34
N LEU A 192 -0.51 21.18 -4.32
CA LEU A 192 0.43 21.28 -5.43
C LEU A 192 -0.09 22.31 -6.45
N ASP A 193 0.82 23.09 -7.04
CA ASP A 193 0.52 24.09 -8.07
C ASP A 193 1.67 24.21 -9.09
N GLU A 194 1.54 25.09 -10.07
CA GLU A 194 2.53 25.27 -11.13
C GLU A 194 3.92 25.69 -10.62
N GLN A 195 4.03 26.32 -9.44
CA GLN A 195 5.32 26.68 -8.85
C GLN A 195 6.13 25.45 -8.38
N ASP A 196 5.49 24.27 -8.32
CA ASP A 196 6.17 23.01 -8.01
C ASP A 196 6.86 22.39 -9.25
N ARG A 197 6.74 22.99 -10.43
CA ARG A 197 7.42 22.53 -11.66
C ARG A 197 8.93 22.72 -11.58
N MET A 198 9.66 21.68 -11.95
CA MET A 198 11.11 21.67 -12.00
C MET A 198 11.67 21.85 -13.43
N GLN A 199 10.78 21.85 -14.47
CA GLN A 199 11.19 21.88 -15.87
C GLN A 199 12.27 20.81 -16.16
N VAL A 200 11.97 19.56 -15.79
CA VAL A 200 12.93 18.45 -15.64
C VAL A 200 13.81 18.22 -16.86
N TRP A 201 13.27 18.38 -18.10
CA TRP A 201 14.06 18.18 -19.31
C TRP A 201 15.09 19.28 -19.52
N ASP A 202 14.71 20.53 -19.35
CA ASP A 202 15.62 21.67 -19.49
C ASP A 202 16.71 21.65 -18.42
N THR A 203 16.33 21.34 -17.17
CA THR A 203 17.25 21.17 -16.04
C THR A 203 18.25 20.04 -16.34
N TYR A 204 17.79 18.90 -16.86
CA TYR A 204 18.64 17.78 -17.26
C TYR A 204 19.61 18.18 -18.38
N MET A 205 19.14 18.82 -19.44
CA MET A 205 19.97 19.21 -20.59
C MET A 205 21.05 20.26 -20.24
N LYS A 206 20.76 21.11 -19.24
CA LYS A 206 21.72 22.13 -18.76
C LYS A 206 22.64 21.60 -17.65
N ASN A 207 22.44 20.33 -17.22
CA ASN A 207 23.17 19.71 -16.11
C ASN A 207 23.08 20.52 -14.80
N GLU A 208 21.92 21.12 -14.56
CA GLU A 208 21.64 21.93 -13.38
C GLU A 208 21.10 21.06 -12.23
N VAL A 209 21.21 21.56 -10.99
CA VAL A 209 20.57 20.94 -9.84
C VAL A 209 19.05 21.14 -9.95
N PRO A 210 18.24 20.04 -9.88
CA PRO A 210 16.80 20.16 -9.98
C PRO A 210 16.21 20.94 -8.81
N MET A 211 15.51 22.01 -9.12
CA MET A 211 14.79 22.86 -8.16
C MET A 211 13.48 23.32 -8.77
N SER A 212 12.40 23.25 -8.01
CA SER A 212 11.13 23.87 -8.38
C SER A 212 11.23 25.41 -8.31
N GLU A 213 10.32 26.11 -8.96
CA GLU A 213 10.24 27.56 -8.86
C GLU A 213 10.02 28.03 -7.43
N ARG A 214 9.22 27.27 -6.67
CA ARG A 214 8.97 27.50 -5.23
C ARG A 214 10.24 27.41 -4.38
N GLU A 215 11.16 26.50 -4.68
CA GLU A 215 12.43 26.37 -3.97
C GLU A 215 13.41 27.49 -4.35
N ARG A 216 13.42 27.91 -5.62
CA ARG A 216 14.24 29.07 -6.09
C ARG A 216 13.88 30.37 -5.38
N GLY A 217 12.60 30.58 -5.08
CA GLY A 217 12.12 31.77 -4.38
C GLY A 217 12.39 31.83 -2.85
N ARG A 218 12.98 30.77 -2.27
CA ARG A 218 13.32 30.69 -0.83
C ARG A 218 14.77 31.06 -0.49
N LYS A 219 15.56 31.54 -1.46
CA LYS A 219 16.96 31.97 -1.25
C LYS A 219 17.05 33.40 -0.74
#